data_931f4add4642301c8df98a5183371e4e
#
_entry.id   931f4add4642301c8df98a5183371e4e
#
_cell.length_a   1.000
_cell.length_b   1.000
_cell.length_c   1.000
_cell.angle_alpha   90.00
_cell.angle_beta   90.00
_cell.angle_gamma   90.00
#
_symmetry.space_group_name_H-M   'P 1'
#
loop_
_entity.id
_entity.type
_entity.pdbx_description
1 polymer ?
#
loop_
_entity_poly.entity_id
_entity_poly.type
_entity_poly.pdbx_seq_one_letter_code
_entity_poly.pdbx_strand_id
1 'polypeptide(L)'
;MEVEQVLNGLMWKHANEPEFLQAVKEVLISIQDVYNQHPEFEKAKIIERLTEPERVIMFRVPWTDDDGDVHVNTGYRVQFNSAIGPYKGGLRFHPSVNLSIMKFLGFEQTFKNALTTLPMGGAKGGSDFSIRGRSDAEVMRFCQSFMQELYHYIGPDEDVPAGDIGVGGREIGFLFGQYKKLTQQFQGVLTGKGMEYGGSILRPEATGFGALYFVNQMLQTRDIDIKGKTVVVSGFGNVAWGAVKKATLLGAKVITISGPDGYIYDPEGISGEKNEYMLELRASGEDICAPYADEFKGSKFIPGRKPWEQKADIYLTCATQNELNGDDADLILSHKPLCIAEVSNMGCTAEAVEKFVNARQLFAPGKAVNAGGVATSGLEMTQNSMRLHWSSDEVDEKLHYIMHSIHGQCTKYGTQKDGYIDYVKGANVAGFMKVANAMMAQGIV
;
A
#
# COMPACT_ATOMS: atom_id res chain seq x y z
N MET A 1 -25.75 -11.44 -9.48
CA MET A 1 -25.58 -10.56 -8.30
C MET A 1 -26.10 -9.17 -8.63
N GLU A 2 -27.01 -8.68 -7.83
CA GLU A 2 -27.43 -7.27 -7.87
C GLU A 2 -26.70 -6.53 -6.76
N VAL A 3 -25.75 -5.68 -7.13
CA VAL A 3 -24.86 -5.01 -6.17
C VAL A 3 -25.64 -4.22 -5.10
N GLU A 4 -26.68 -3.50 -5.51
CA GLU A 4 -27.51 -2.71 -4.58
C GLU A 4 -28.21 -3.59 -3.53
N GLN A 5 -28.69 -4.78 -3.93
CA GLN A 5 -29.35 -5.70 -3.00
C GLN A 5 -28.36 -6.23 -1.96
N VAL A 6 -27.15 -6.58 -2.39
CA VAL A 6 -26.08 -7.03 -1.48
C VAL A 6 -25.69 -5.91 -0.52
N LEU A 7 -25.49 -4.70 -1.05
CA LEU A 7 -25.13 -3.54 -0.24
C LEU A 7 -26.19 -3.18 0.80
N ASN A 8 -27.48 -3.25 0.43
CA ASN A 8 -28.57 -2.99 1.38
C ASN A 8 -28.55 -3.97 2.56
N GLY A 9 -28.25 -5.26 2.29
CA GLY A 9 -28.07 -6.25 3.35
C GLY A 9 -26.86 -5.96 4.25
N LEU A 10 -25.76 -5.55 3.65
CA LEU A 10 -24.54 -5.18 4.39
C LEU A 10 -24.71 -3.87 5.18
N MET A 11 -25.39 -2.87 4.64
CA MET A 11 -25.69 -1.61 5.33
C MET A 11 -26.51 -1.84 6.60
N TRP A 12 -27.44 -2.78 6.58
CA TRP A 12 -28.19 -3.14 7.79
C TRP A 12 -27.29 -3.76 8.85
N LYS A 13 -26.36 -4.63 8.45
CA LYS A 13 -25.45 -5.35 9.34
C LYS A 13 -24.29 -4.45 9.85
N HIS A 14 -23.80 -3.55 9.01
CA HIS A 14 -22.60 -2.73 9.23
C HIS A 14 -22.91 -1.22 9.23
N ALA A 15 -24.06 -0.82 9.75
CA ALA A 15 -24.57 0.56 9.69
C ALA A 15 -23.58 1.64 10.18
N ASN A 16 -22.68 1.29 11.08
CA ASN A 16 -21.68 2.20 11.67
C ASN A 16 -20.27 2.04 11.07
N GLU A 17 -20.14 1.42 9.89
CA GLU A 17 -18.89 1.11 9.24
C GLU A 17 -18.83 1.71 7.80
N PRO A 18 -18.91 3.05 7.66
CA PRO A 18 -19.06 3.68 6.34
C PRO A 18 -17.86 3.46 5.42
N GLU A 19 -16.63 3.49 5.94
CA GLU A 19 -15.41 3.29 5.14
C GLU A 19 -15.35 1.86 4.60
N PHE A 20 -15.75 0.88 5.42
CA PHE A 20 -15.81 -0.51 4.99
C PHE A 20 -16.87 -0.72 3.91
N LEU A 21 -18.08 -0.19 4.08
CA LEU A 21 -19.16 -0.30 3.10
C LEU A 21 -18.80 0.35 1.76
N GLN A 22 -18.10 1.48 1.78
CA GLN A 22 -17.62 2.13 0.56
C GLN A 22 -16.65 1.24 -0.21
N ALA A 23 -15.66 0.66 0.46
CA ALA A 23 -14.68 -0.22 -0.17
C ALA A 23 -15.33 -1.47 -0.77
N VAL A 24 -16.27 -2.08 -0.04
CA VAL A 24 -17.04 -3.22 -0.55
C VAL A 24 -17.81 -2.84 -1.80
N LYS A 25 -18.50 -1.69 -1.81
CA LYS A 25 -19.25 -1.19 -2.97
C LYS A 25 -18.36 -1.07 -4.20
N GLU A 26 -17.21 -0.45 -4.08
CA GLU A 26 -16.27 -0.23 -5.20
C GLU A 26 -15.80 -1.56 -5.81
N VAL A 27 -15.47 -2.54 -4.98
CA VAL A 27 -15.07 -3.86 -5.45
C VAL A 27 -16.25 -4.59 -6.10
N LEU A 28 -17.43 -4.61 -5.49
CA LEU A 28 -18.60 -5.31 -6.02
C LEU A 28 -19.04 -4.78 -7.40
N ILE A 29 -18.97 -3.47 -7.60
CA ILE A 29 -19.25 -2.86 -8.92
C ILE A 29 -18.25 -3.37 -9.95
N SER A 30 -16.97 -3.40 -9.63
CA SER A 30 -15.91 -3.82 -10.55
C SER A 30 -15.98 -5.29 -10.94
N ILE A 31 -16.45 -6.17 -10.05
CA ILE A 31 -16.46 -7.62 -10.28
C ILE A 31 -17.81 -8.17 -10.75
N GLN A 32 -18.87 -7.36 -10.77
CA GLN A 32 -20.26 -7.81 -11.02
C GLN A 32 -20.39 -8.65 -12.29
N ASP A 33 -19.83 -8.17 -13.41
CA ASP A 33 -19.92 -8.85 -14.71
C ASP A 33 -19.28 -10.24 -14.67
N VAL A 34 -18.11 -10.35 -14.04
CA VAL A 34 -17.36 -11.60 -13.96
C VAL A 34 -18.03 -12.54 -12.97
N TYR A 35 -18.48 -12.04 -11.82
CA TYR A 35 -19.23 -12.83 -10.85
C TYR A 35 -20.48 -13.48 -11.46
N ASN A 36 -21.24 -12.73 -12.28
CA ASN A 36 -22.47 -13.24 -12.91
C ASN A 36 -22.21 -14.32 -13.97
N GLN A 37 -20.97 -14.49 -14.43
CA GLN A 37 -20.55 -15.60 -15.30
C GLN A 37 -20.26 -16.89 -14.53
N HIS A 38 -20.25 -16.84 -13.18
CA HIS A 38 -19.89 -17.93 -12.28
C HIS A 38 -21.01 -18.25 -11.29
N PRO A 39 -22.11 -18.94 -11.73
CA PRO A 39 -23.23 -19.28 -10.85
C PRO A 39 -22.85 -20.14 -9.66
N GLU A 40 -21.72 -20.88 -9.72
CA GLU A 40 -21.15 -21.63 -8.61
C GLU A 40 -20.71 -20.72 -7.45
N PHE A 41 -20.30 -19.48 -7.71
CA PHE A 41 -19.93 -18.51 -6.66
C PHE A 41 -21.15 -18.09 -5.83
N GLU A 42 -22.30 -17.89 -6.48
CA GLU A 42 -23.56 -17.59 -5.80
C GLU A 42 -24.00 -18.74 -4.89
N LYS A 43 -23.92 -19.96 -5.40
CA LYS A 43 -24.28 -21.17 -4.65
C LYS A 43 -23.38 -21.37 -3.43
N ALA A 44 -22.11 -21.04 -3.53
CA ALA A 44 -21.13 -21.13 -2.44
C ALA A 44 -21.11 -19.91 -1.52
N LYS A 45 -21.97 -18.90 -1.76
CA LYS A 45 -22.06 -17.67 -0.96
C LYS A 45 -20.72 -16.92 -0.89
N ILE A 46 -19.99 -16.86 -2.01
CA ILE A 46 -18.65 -16.29 -2.04
C ILE A 46 -18.66 -14.82 -1.59
N ILE A 47 -19.62 -14.01 -2.05
CA ILE A 47 -19.69 -12.60 -1.67
C ILE A 47 -19.99 -12.43 -0.18
N GLU A 48 -20.96 -13.14 0.34
CA GLU A 48 -21.33 -13.06 1.76
C GLU A 48 -20.18 -13.50 2.68
N ARG A 49 -19.42 -14.51 2.28
CA ARG A 49 -18.22 -14.97 3.00
C ARG A 49 -17.04 -14.02 2.84
N LEU A 50 -16.88 -13.41 1.67
CA LEU A 50 -15.79 -12.50 1.36
C LEU A 50 -15.98 -11.11 2.00
N THR A 51 -17.21 -10.70 2.25
CA THR A 51 -17.53 -9.41 2.90
C THR A 51 -17.65 -9.51 4.43
N GLU A 52 -17.41 -10.69 4.99
CA GLU A 52 -17.33 -10.91 6.42
C GLU A 52 -15.90 -11.30 6.79
N PRO A 53 -15.22 -10.59 7.73
CA PRO A 53 -13.90 -11.02 8.18
C PRO A 53 -13.98 -12.38 8.90
N GLU A 54 -13.00 -13.23 8.68
CA GLU A 54 -12.94 -14.53 9.35
C GLU A 54 -12.83 -14.39 10.88
N ARG A 55 -12.13 -13.33 11.35
CA ARG A 55 -12.01 -13.03 12.78
C ARG A 55 -11.71 -11.56 13.03
N VAL A 56 -12.31 -11.01 14.07
CA VAL A 56 -11.99 -9.68 14.61
C VAL A 56 -11.56 -9.84 16.07
N ILE A 57 -10.37 -9.36 16.40
CA ILE A 57 -9.82 -9.32 17.76
C ILE A 57 -9.77 -7.85 18.18
N MET A 58 -10.42 -7.53 19.27
CA MET A 58 -10.41 -6.20 19.90
C MET A 58 -10.01 -6.35 21.36
N PHE A 59 -9.07 -5.55 21.80
CA PHE A 59 -8.50 -5.65 23.14
C PHE A 59 -8.10 -4.30 23.71
N ARG A 60 -8.02 -4.23 25.03
CA ARG A 60 -7.57 -3.06 25.79
C ARG A 60 -6.05 -3.06 25.90
N VAL A 61 -5.44 -1.87 25.67
CA VAL A 61 -4.00 -1.66 25.77
C VAL A 61 -3.72 -0.60 26.86
N PRO A 62 -3.51 -1.00 28.14
CA PRO A 62 -3.10 -0.08 29.19
C PRO A 62 -1.58 0.13 29.15
N TRP A 63 -1.13 1.37 29.32
CA TRP A 63 0.28 1.71 29.37
C TRP A 63 0.51 2.96 30.22
N THR A 64 1.74 3.21 30.65
CA THR A 64 2.09 4.38 31.47
C THR A 64 3.04 5.30 30.69
N ASP A 65 2.83 6.62 30.82
CA ASP A 65 3.75 7.61 30.27
C ASP A 65 5.01 7.80 31.15
N ASP A 66 5.83 8.76 30.79
CA ASP A 66 7.08 9.03 31.51
C ASP A 66 6.84 9.70 32.87
N ASP A 67 5.67 10.32 33.09
CA ASP A 67 5.24 10.91 34.35
C ASP A 67 4.59 9.89 35.30
N GLY A 68 4.35 8.67 34.80
CA GLY A 68 3.74 7.55 35.54
C GLY A 68 2.19 7.54 35.46
N ASP A 69 1.60 8.38 34.63
CA ASP A 69 0.16 8.40 34.41
C ASP A 69 -0.28 7.23 33.54
N VAL A 70 -1.44 6.64 33.88
CA VAL A 70 -2.00 5.49 33.17
C VAL A 70 -2.87 5.94 32.02
N HIS A 71 -2.59 5.40 30.85
CA HIS A 71 -3.38 5.57 29.62
C HIS A 71 -3.98 4.25 29.18
N VAL A 72 -5.12 4.34 28.47
CA VAL A 72 -5.80 3.16 27.93
C VAL A 72 -6.19 3.44 26.48
N ASN A 73 -5.69 2.60 25.58
CA ASN A 73 -6.05 2.61 24.17
C ASN A 73 -6.79 1.31 23.78
N THR A 74 -7.39 1.30 22.61
CA THR A 74 -8.01 0.11 22.03
C THR A 74 -7.12 -0.45 20.94
N GLY A 75 -6.81 -1.74 21.03
CA GLY A 75 -6.10 -2.50 20.01
C GLY A 75 -7.05 -3.32 19.13
N TYR A 76 -6.70 -3.47 17.85
CA TYR A 76 -7.47 -4.21 16.86
C TYR A 76 -6.57 -5.11 16.03
N ARG A 77 -7.06 -6.31 15.69
CA ARG A 77 -6.57 -7.13 14.58
C ARG A 77 -7.76 -7.72 13.84
N VAL A 78 -7.92 -7.36 12.57
CA VAL A 78 -8.92 -7.94 11.67
C VAL A 78 -8.19 -8.94 10.79
N GLN A 79 -8.41 -10.21 11.04
CA GLN A 79 -7.99 -11.35 10.22
C GLN A 79 -9.09 -11.56 9.19
N PHE A 80 -8.87 -10.99 7.98
CA PHE A 80 -9.97 -10.80 7.05
C PHE A 80 -10.24 -12.03 6.21
N ASN A 81 -9.22 -12.58 5.54
CA ASN A 81 -9.35 -13.76 4.69
C ASN A 81 -8.02 -14.51 4.58
N SER A 82 -8.02 -15.79 4.80
CA SER A 82 -6.86 -16.69 4.78
C SER A 82 -6.85 -17.68 3.60
N ALA A 83 -7.78 -17.57 2.66
CA ALA A 83 -7.93 -18.55 1.59
C ALA A 83 -6.67 -18.74 0.71
N ILE A 84 -5.80 -17.73 0.62
CA ILE A 84 -4.59 -17.79 -0.21
C ILE A 84 -3.29 -17.79 0.59
N GLY A 85 -3.34 -17.87 1.90
CA GLY A 85 -2.16 -17.95 2.78
C GLY A 85 -2.39 -17.32 4.14
N PRO A 86 -1.35 -17.28 4.99
CA PRO A 86 -1.42 -16.63 6.30
C PRO A 86 -1.95 -15.21 6.21
N TYR A 87 -2.68 -14.75 7.20
CA TYR A 87 -3.13 -13.37 7.26
C TYR A 87 -1.93 -12.43 7.19
N LYS A 88 -1.99 -11.40 6.36
CA LYS A 88 -0.90 -10.44 6.15
C LYS A 88 -1.44 -9.04 5.99
N GLY A 89 -0.88 -8.11 6.76
CA GLY A 89 -1.20 -6.70 6.68
C GLY A 89 -0.62 -5.88 7.82
N GLY A 90 -0.51 -4.56 7.62
CA GLY A 90 0.14 -3.66 8.55
C GLY A 90 -0.61 -3.41 9.85
N LEU A 91 0.12 -2.90 10.85
CA LEU A 91 -0.41 -2.30 12.06
C LEU A 91 -0.32 -0.77 11.92
N ARG A 92 -1.39 -0.06 12.27
CA ARG A 92 -1.47 1.40 12.24
C ARG A 92 -1.62 1.94 13.65
N PHE A 93 -0.73 2.85 14.07
CA PHE A 93 -0.86 3.59 15.32
C PHE A 93 -1.18 5.04 15.00
N HIS A 94 -2.48 5.37 15.07
CA HIS A 94 -2.98 6.69 14.74
C HIS A 94 -4.34 6.94 15.43
N PRO A 95 -4.63 8.15 15.91
CA PRO A 95 -5.89 8.46 16.62
C PRO A 95 -7.18 8.17 15.84
N SER A 96 -7.11 8.14 14.50
CA SER A 96 -8.26 7.82 13.65
C SER A 96 -8.61 6.33 13.57
N VAL A 97 -7.79 5.44 14.15
CA VAL A 97 -8.01 3.99 14.07
C VAL A 97 -9.30 3.61 14.78
N ASN A 98 -10.18 2.92 14.06
CA ASN A 98 -11.40 2.31 14.55
C ASN A 98 -11.68 1.00 13.78
N LEU A 99 -12.71 0.28 14.17
CA LEU A 99 -13.03 -1.01 13.57
C LEU A 99 -13.40 -0.91 12.07
N SER A 100 -14.17 0.10 11.68
CA SER A 100 -14.56 0.32 10.28
C SER A 100 -13.34 0.50 9.37
N ILE A 101 -12.38 1.33 9.79
CA ILE A 101 -11.11 1.56 9.06
C ILE A 101 -10.28 0.26 9.00
N MET A 102 -10.21 -0.50 10.10
CA MET A 102 -9.46 -1.76 10.10
C MET A 102 -10.10 -2.83 9.20
N LYS A 103 -11.42 -2.93 9.17
CA LYS A 103 -12.15 -3.80 8.24
C LYS A 103 -11.97 -3.37 6.79
N PHE A 104 -12.13 -2.08 6.50
CA PHE A 104 -11.86 -1.51 5.18
C PHE A 104 -10.47 -1.92 4.67
N LEU A 105 -9.45 -1.60 5.47
CA LEU A 105 -8.07 -1.85 5.09
C LEU A 105 -7.73 -3.35 5.00
N GLY A 106 -8.34 -4.19 5.84
CA GLY A 106 -8.16 -5.65 5.79
C GLY A 106 -8.80 -6.27 4.54
N PHE A 107 -9.98 -5.78 4.16
CA PHE A 107 -10.67 -6.16 2.93
C PHE A 107 -9.83 -5.82 1.68
N GLU A 108 -9.39 -4.58 1.56
CA GLU A 108 -8.52 -4.11 0.46
C GLU A 108 -7.18 -4.88 0.42
N GLN A 109 -6.62 -5.17 1.59
CA GLN A 109 -5.36 -5.91 1.71
C GLN A 109 -5.48 -7.34 1.16
N THR A 110 -6.63 -7.99 1.29
CA THR A 110 -6.90 -9.32 0.74
C THR A 110 -6.68 -9.34 -0.78
N PHE A 111 -7.24 -8.38 -1.50
CA PHE A 111 -7.09 -8.29 -2.96
C PHE A 111 -5.69 -7.85 -3.38
N LYS A 112 -5.10 -6.90 -2.66
CA LYS A 112 -3.73 -6.45 -2.91
C LYS A 112 -2.73 -7.60 -2.78
N ASN A 113 -2.83 -8.39 -1.72
CA ASN A 113 -1.96 -9.54 -1.51
C ASN A 113 -2.19 -10.62 -2.58
N ALA A 114 -3.44 -10.83 -2.99
CA ALA A 114 -3.78 -11.80 -4.03
C ALA A 114 -3.06 -11.50 -5.37
N LEU A 115 -2.88 -10.23 -5.71
CA LEU A 115 -2.18 -9.82 -6.93
C LEU A 115 -0.69 -10.20 -6.92
N THR A 116 -0.04 -10.25 -5.75
CA THR A 116 1.41 -10.52 -5.65
C THR A 116 1.82 -11.92 -6.08
N THR A 117 0.87 -12.83 -6.28
CA THR A 117 1.09 -14.27 -6.50
C THR A 117 1.66 -15.03 -5.29
N LEU A 118 2.12 -14.34 -4.27
CA LEU A 118 2.64 -14.93 -3.05
C LEU A 118 1.50 -15.48 -2.16
N PRO A 119 1.78 -16.51 -1.35
CA PRO A 119 0.78 -17.12 -0.47
C PRO A 119 0.56 -16.25 0.79
N MET A 120 -0.20 -15.19 0.63
CA MET A 120 -0.54 -14.24 1.70
C MET A 120 -2.02 -13.89 1.66
N GLY A 121 -2.73 -14.15 2.75
CA GLY A 121 -4.09 -13.69 2.98
C GLY A 121 -4.16 -12.19 3.30
N GLY A 122 -5.31 -11.73 3.77
CA GLY A 122 -5.54 -10.33 4.12
C GLY A 122 -5.81 -10.11 5.60
N ALA A 123 -5.17 -9.11 6.18
CA ALA A 123 -5.42 -8.62 7.52
C ALA A 123 -5.10 -7.14 7.67
N LYS A 124 -5.61 -6.55 8.73
CA LYS A 124 -5.20 -5.21 9.19
C LYS A 124 -5.37 -5.10 10.69
N GLY A 125 -4.53 -4.29 11.33
CA GLY A 125 -4.64 -4.04 12.75
C GLY A 125 -4.10 -2.68 13.13
N GLY A 126 -4.14 -2.38 14.41
CA GLY A 126 -3.62 -1.13 14.94
C GLY A 126 -4.28 -0.69 16.22
N SER A 127 -4.08 0.56 16.56
CA SER A 127 -4.64 1.20 17.76
C SER A 127 -4.83 2.69 17.51
N ASP A 128 -5.76 3.30 18.27
CA ASP A 128 -5.97 4.74 18.36
C ASP A 128 -4.84 5.49 19.08
N PHE A 129 -3.74 4.81 19.38
CA PHE A 129 -2.52 5.38 19.96
C PHE A 129 -1.79 6.29 18.96
N SER A 130 -1.29 7.45 19.43
CA SER A 130 -0.44 8.35 18.66
C SER A 130 1.00 8.26 19.14
N ILE A 131 1.94 8.05 18.20
CA ILE A 131 3.38 8.09 18.49
C ILE A 131 3.91 9.53 18.59
N ARG A 132 3.15 10.52 18.09
CA ARG A 132 3.62 11.92 18.05
C ARG A 132 3.74 12.48 19.45
N GLY A 133 4.90 13.08 19.73
CA GLY A 133 5.21 13.68 21.02
C GLY A 133 5.48 12.67 22.15
N ARG A 134 5.62 11.39 21.84
CA ARG A 134 5.94 10.32 22.78
C ARG A 134 7.42 10.00 22.77
N SER A 135 7.98 9.72 23.94
CA SER A 135 9.35 9.22 24.07
C SER A 135 9.47 7.80 23.54
N ASP A 136 10.71 7.36 23.23
CA ASP A 136 10.95 5.97 22.84
C ASP A 136 10.56 4.97 23.94
N ALA A 137 10.70 5.37 25.20
CA ALA A 137 10.32 4.56 26.35
C ALA A 137 8.79 4.39 26.44
N GLU A 138 8.02 5.45 26.20
CA GLU A 138 6.56 5.40 26.14
C GLU A 138 6.08 4.51 24.99
N VAL A 139 6.63 4.70 23.79
CA VAL A 139 6.28 3.88 22.61
C VAL A 139 6.65 2.42 22.84
N MET A 140 7.77 2.13 23.48
CA MET A 140 8.17 0.77 23.84
C MET A 140 7.17 0.13 24.81
N ARG A 141 6.79 0.83 25.89
CA ARG A 141 5.80 0.33 26.86
C ARG A 141 4.45 0.06 26.20
N PHE A 142 4.00 0.97 25.32
CA PHE A 142 2.79 0.75 24.54
C PHE A 142 2.88 -0.49 23.65
N CYS A 143 3.96 -0.65 22.86
CA CYS A 143 4.19 -1.81 22.01
C CYS A 143 4.22 -3.12 22.80
N GLN A 144 4.83 -3.12 23.97
CA GLN A 144 4.89 -4.28 24.85
C GLN A 144 3.49 -4.68 25.34
N SER A 145 2.70 -3.70 25.80
CA SER A 145 1.31 -3.94 26.24
C SER A 145 0.42 -4.41 25.10
N PHE A 146 0.54 -3.79 23.92
CA PHE A 146 -0.20 -4.19 22.71
C PHE A 146 0.12 -5.65 22.30
N MET A 147 1.39 -6.04 22.35
CA MET A 147 1.83 -7.38 21.97
C MET A 147 1.42 -8.45 22.99
N GLN A 148 1.24 -8.10 24.27
CA GLN A 148 0.76 -9.06 25.30
C GLN A 148 -0.61 -9.66 24.96
N GLU A 149 -1.45 -8.90 24.26
CA GLU A 149 -2.74 -9.39 23.79
C GLU A 149 -2.65 -10.02 22.39
N LEU A 150 -1.88 -9.39 21.49
CA LEU A 150 -1.83 -9.79 20.10
C LEU A 150 -1.09 -11.12 19.86
N TYR A 151 -0.08 -11.46 20.66
CA TYR A 151 0.82 -12.60 20.40
C TYR A 151 0.09 -13.95 20.33
N HIS A 152 -1.07 -14.09 20.95
CA HIS A 152 -1.90 -15.29 20.92
C HIS A 152 -2.47 -15.61 19.54
N TYR A 153 -2.51 -14.63 18.63
CA TYR A 153 -3.24 -14.69 17.38
C TYR A 153 -2.35 -14.53 16.16
N ILE A 154 -1.03 -14.37 16.36
CA ILE A 154 -0.07 -14.15 15.28
C ILE A 154 1.05 -15.20 15.32
N GLY A 155 1.63 -15.46 14.15
CA GLY A 155 2.70 -16.44 13.99
C GLY A 155 3.16 -16.48 12.54
N PRO A 156 4.29 -17.14 12.24
CA PRO A 156 4.87 -17.18 10.89
C PRO A 156 3.95 -17.80 9.84
N ASP A 157 3.11 -18.75 10.25
CA ASP A 157 2.21 -19.52 9.37
C ASP A 157 0.72 -19.20 9.60
N GLU A 158 0.40 -18.29 10.51
CA GLU A 158 -0.97 -17.92 10.90
C GLU A 158 -1.28 -16.49 10.47
N ASP A 159 -0.54 -15.53 11.02
CA ASP A 159 -0.76 -14.11 10.81
C ASP A 159 0.57 -13.33 10.98
N VAL A 160 1.02 -12.66 9.94
CA VAL A 160 2.29 -11.93 9.92
C VAL A 160 2.02 -10.43 9.74
N PRO A 161 1.91 -9.65 10.83
CA PRO A 161 1.76 -8.21 10.76
C PRO A 161 2.99 -7.51 10.16
N ALA A 162 2.78 -6.27 9.71
CA ALA A 162 3.82 -5.38 9.18
C ALA A 162 3.67 -3.96 9.72
N GLY A 163 4.53 -3.05 9.29
CA GLY A 163 4.37 -1.61 9.54
C GLY A 163 3.31 -0.97 8.66
N ASP A 164 2.78 0.16 9.13
CA ASP A 164 1.87 1.09 8.45
C ASP A 164 2.04 2.48 9.11
N ILE A 165 1.10 3.40 8.94
CA ILE A 165 1.16 4.73 9.58
C ILE A 165 1.40 4.59 11.10
N GLY A 166 2.42 5.28 11.60
CA GLY A 166 2.80 5.24 13.02
C GLY A 166 3.49 3.96 13.48
N VAL A 167 3.80 3.03 12.58
CA VAL A 167 4.54 1.80 12.87
C VAL A 167 5.66 1.62 11.87
N GLY A 168 6.83 2.06 12.24
CA GLY A 168 8.09 1.92 11.48
C GLY A 168 9.00 0.84 12.06
N GLY A 169 10.28 0.87 11.65
CA GLY A 169 11.28 -0.10 12.11
C GLY A 169 11.46 -0.13 13.63
N ARG A 170 11.36 1.03 14.31
CA ARG A 170 11.44 1.15 15.77
C ARG A 170 10.29 0.37 16.44
N GLU A 171 9.05 0.63 16.06
CA GLU A 171 7.87 -0.03 16.62
C GLU A 171 7.89 -1.53 16.31
N ILE A 172 8.25 -1.92 15.09
CA ILE A 172 8.42 -3.34 14.70
C ILE A 172 9.46 -4.00 15.59
N GLY A 173 10.57 -3.31 15.90
CA GLY A 173 11.59 -3.82 16.82
C GLY A 173 11.05 -4.08 18.24
N PHE A 174 10.32 -3.13 18.80
CA PHE A 174 9.70 -3.27 20.13
C PHE A 174 8.64 -4.39 20.17
N LEU A 175 7.80 -4.48 19.14
CA LEU A 175 6.79 -5.52 19.00
C LEU A 175 7.44 -6.90 18.86
N PHE A 176 8.47 -7.03 18.01
CA PHE A 176 9.19 -8.29 17.82
C PHE A 176 9.92 -8.75 19.08
N GLY A 177 10.60 -7.83 19.78
CA GLY A 177 11.29 -8.14 21.02
C GLY A 177 10.35 -8.69 22.09
N GLN A 178 9.16 -8.10 22.22
CA GLN A 178 8.13 -8.58 23.15
C GLN A 178 7.55 -9.92 22.73
N TYR A 179 7.22 -10.11 21.43
CA TYR A 179 6.75 -11.39 20.91
C TYR A 179 7.74 -12.51 21.19
N LYS A 180 9.03 -12.31 20.85
CA LYS A 180 10.11 -13.27 21.11
C LYS A 180 10.21 -13.64 22.60
N LYS A 181 10.03 -12.65 23.49
CA LYS A 181 10.08 -12.86 24.94
C LYS A 181 8.91 -13.72 25.42
N LEU A 182 7.69 -13.44 24.93
CA LEU A 182 6.47 -14.14 25.35
C LEU A 182 6.43 -15.58 24.83
N THR A 183 6.80 -15.79 23.58
CA THR A 183 6.77 -17.10 22.93
C THR A 183 8.01 -17.95 23.22
N GLN A 184 9.12 -17.34 23.64
CA GLN A 184 10.45 -17.97 23.77
C GLN A 184 10.96 -18.56 22.44
N GLN A 185 10.50 -17.99 21.29
CA GLN A 185 10.84 -18.46 19.96
C GLN A 185 11.32 -17.31 19.10
N PHE A 186 12.33 -17.57 18.28
CA PHE A 186 12.78 -16.66 17.23
C PHE A 186 12.15 -17.11 15.90
N GLN A 187 10.99 -16.53 15.60
CA GLN A 187 10.18 -16.90 14.44
C GLN A 187 10.12 -15.78 13.41
N GLY A 188 9.76 -16.13 12.17
CA GLY A 188 9.52 -15.19 11.06
C GLY A 188 8.19 -14.44 11.16
N VAL A 189 7.81 -14.00 12.35
CA VAL A 189 6.65 -13.14 12.59
C VAL A 189 7.04 -11.67 12.43
N LEU A 190 6.11 -10.83 12.03
CA LEU A 190 6.33 -9.43 11.68
C LEU A 190 7.28 -9.25 10.49
N THR A 191 6.97 -8.28 9.62
CA THR A 191 7.87 -7.85 8.54
C THR A 191 8.19 -6.37 8.64
N GLY A 192 9.28 -5.96 8.00
CA GLY A 192 9.88 -4.65 8.21
C GLY A 192 10.85 -4.63 9.38
N LYS A 193 11.38 -5.80 9.74
CA LYS A 193 12.41 -5.95 10.77
C LYS A 193 13.75 -5.35 10.34
N GLY A 194 14.59 -5.02 11.30
CA GLY A 194 16.01 -4.68 11.05
C GLY A 194 16.77 -5.88 10.49
N MET A 195 17.82 -5.60 9.71
CA MET A 195 18.67 -6.63 9.12
C MET A 195 19.31 -7.54 10.17
N GLU A 196 19.57 -7.01 11.36
CA GLU A 196 20.22 -7.71 12.47
C GLU A 196 19.37 -8.82 13.07
N TYR A 197 18.05 -8.82 12.79
CA TYR A 197 17.12 -9.82 13.37
C TYR A 197 16.09 -10.34 12.37
N GLY A 198 16.48 -10.49 11.12
CA GLY A 198 15.70 -11.19 10.10
C GLY A 198 14.94 -10.30 9.12
N GLY A 199 15.28 -9.02 9.02
CA GLY A 199 14.76 -8.12 8.01
C GLY A 199 15.26 -8.45 6.59
N SER A 200 14.62 -7.87 5.59
CA SER A 200 15.02 -7.95 4.18
C SER A 200 15.59 -6.63 3.70
N ILE A 201 16.58 -6.70 2.83
CA ILE A 201 17.12 -5.57 2.09
C ILE A 201 16.08 -5.00 1.11
N LEU A 202 16.28 -3.78 0.61
CA LEU A 202 15.39 -3.05 -0.31
C LEU A 202 14.00 -2.70 0.27
N ARG A 203 13.81 -2.79 1.59
CA ARG A 203 12.49 -2.54 2.18
C ARG A 203 12.04 -1.07 2.06
N PRO A 204 12.90 -0.05 2.28
CA PRO A 204 12.51 1.35 2.12
C PRO A 204 12.13 1.73 0.69
N GLU A 205 12.87 1.23 -0.31
CA GLU A 205 12.68 1.53 -1.72
C GLU A 205 11.57 0.73 -2.40
N ALA A 206 11.18 -0.40 -1.83
CA ALA A 206 10.41 -1.45 -2.51
C ALA A 206 9.12 -0.95 -3.17
N THR A 207 8.40 -0.04 -2.52
CA THR A 207 7.16 0.51 -3.07
C THR A 207 7.43 1.35 -4.32
N GLY A 208 8.39 2.25 -4.26
CA GLY A 208 8.79 3.09 -5.39
C GLY A 208 9.40 2.28 -6.53
N PHE A 209 10.28 1.31 -6.22
CA PHE A 209 10.87 0.42 -7.21
C PHE A 209 9.80 -0.40 -7.93
N GLY A 210 8.90 -1.03 -7.18
CA GLY A 210 7.80 -1.79 -7.74
C GLY A 210 6.90 -0.95 -8.63
N ALA A 211 6.59 0.28 -8.21
CA ALA A 211 5.78 1.19 -8.99
C ALA A 211 6.41 1.50 -10.36
N LEU A 212 7.69 1.76 -10.41
CA LEU A 212 8.38 2.04 -11.68
C LEU A 212 8.49 0.81 -12.58
N TYR A 213 8.61 -0.39 -12.02
CA TYR A 213 8.49 -1.63 -12.80
C TYR A 213 7.11 -1.76 -13.44
N PHE A 214 6.05 -1.50 -12.67
CA PHE A 214 4.69 -1.54 -13.17
C PHE A 214 4.44 -0.47 -14.26
N VAL A 215 4.85 0.78 -14.01
CA VAL A 215 4.74 1.89 -14.97
C VAL A 215 5.49 1.58 -16.27
N ASN A 216 6.69 1.03 -16.18
CA ASN A 216 7.45 0.61 -17.37
C ASN A 216 6.68 -0.44 -18.20
N GLN A 217 6.06 -1.42 -17.54
CA GLN A 217 5.20 -2.39 -18.21
C GLN A 217 3.96 -1.73 -18.87
N MET A 218 3.34 -0.75 -18.20
CA MET A 218 2.23 0.01 -18.78
C MET A 218 2.64 0.70 -20.09
N LEU A 219 3.78 1.37 -20.10
CA LEU A 219 4.31 2.03 -21.30
C LEU A 219 4.63 1.04 -22.42
N GLN A 220 5.19 -0.13 -22.08
CA GLN A 220 5.49 -1.19 -23.03
C GLN A 220 4.23 -1.75 -23.73
N THR A 221 3.04 -1.66 -23.12
CA THR A 221 1.79 -2.04 -23.82
C THR A 221 1.49 -1.15 -25.03
N ARG A 222 2.18 -0.02 -25.16
CA ARG A 222 2.08 0.93 -26.27
C ARG A 222 3.41 1.11 -27.02
N ASP A 223 4.35 0.18 -26.85
CA ASP A 223 5.70 0.22 -27.44
C ASP A 223 6.48 1.51 -27.09
N ILE A 224 6.26 2.05 -25.88
CA ILE A 224 6.92 3.26 -25.39
C ILE A 224 8.03 2.86 -24.41
N ASP A 225 9.23 3.39 -24.62
CA ASP A 225 10.34 3.31 -23.67
C ASP A 225 10.22 4.43 -22.63
N ILE A 226 10.41 4.11 -21.35
CA ILE A 226 10.47 5.08 -20.26
C ILE A 226 11.70 5.99 -20.32
N LYS A 227 12.77 5.55 -20.99
CA LYS A 227 14.01 6.30 -21.13
C LYS A 227 13.76 7.67 -21.78
N GLY A 228 14.27 8.72 -21.15
CA GLY A 228 14.13 10.11 -21.61
C GLY A 228 12.76 10.73 -21.34
N LYS A 229 11.81 10.02 -20.71
CA LYS A 229 10.52 10.59 -20.31
C LYS A 229 10.63 11.44 -19.06
N THR A 230 9.79 12.46 -18.98
CA THR A 230 9.69 13.34 -17.82
C THR A 230 8.67 12.78 -16.83
N VAL A 231 8.99 12.86 -15.54
CA VAL A 231 8.16 12.32 -14.46
C VAL A 231 7.88 13.39 -13.42
N VAL A 232 6.62 13.58 -13.09
CA VAL A 232 6.16 14.35 -11.93
C VAL A 232 5.92 13.38 -10.78
N VAL A 233 6.54 13.65 -9.64
CA VAL A 233 6.42 12.90 -8.39
C VAL A 233 5.93 13.83 -7.30
N SER A 234 4.95 13.41 -6.51
CA SER A 234 4.58 14.07 -5.25
C SER A 234 5.26 13.40 -4.05
N GLY A 235 5.37 14.14 -2.95
CA GLY A 235 6.03 13.66 -1.74
C GLY A 235 7.56 13.73 -1.80
N PHE A 236 8.20 13.47 -0.65
CA PHE A 236 9.66 13.29 -0.52
C PHE A 236 10.02 12.23 0.54
N GLY A 237 9.02 11.42 0.93
CA GLY A 237 9.21 10.27 1.83
C GLY A 237 9.82 9.06 1.11
N ASN A 238 9.90 7.89 1.79
CA ASN A 238 10.51 6.66 1.26
C ASN A 238 9.92 6.23 -0.09
N VAL A 239 8.60 6.36 -0.27
CA VAL A 239 7.91 5.98 -1.51
C VAL A 239 8.38 6.87 -2.66
N ALA A 240 8.38 8.19 -2.47
CA ALA A 240 8.86 9.15 -3.46
C ALA A 240 10.36 8.96 -3.74
N TRP A 241 11.19 8.81 -2.69
CA TRP A 241 12.63 8.56 -2.83
C TRP A 241 12.92 7.31 -3.68
N GLY A 242 12.25 6.19 -3.36
CA GLY A 242 12.39 4.97 -4.16
C GLY A 242 11.92 5.15 -5.60
N ALA A 243 10.81 5.85 -5.84
CA ALA A 243 10.30 6.14 -7.17
C ALA A 243 11.28 7.00 -7.98
N VAL A 244 11.82 8.07 -7.39
CA VAL A 244 12.85 8.93 -8.02
C VAL A 244 14.10 8.13 -8.37
N LYS A 245 14.60 7.33 -7.42
CA LYS A 245 15.78 6.48 -7.62
C LYS A 245 15.60 5.50 -8.78
N LYS A 246 14.49 4.75 -8.79
CA LYS A 246 14.25 3.75 -9.86
C LYS A 246 13.94 4.41 -11.20
N ALA A 247 13.18 5.51 -11.24
CA ALA A 247 12.93 6.26 -12.47
C ALA A 247 14.24 6.72 -13.13
N THR A 248 15.16 7.26 -12.34
CA THR A 248 16.49 7.69 -12.78
C THR A 248 17.31 6.50 -13.32
N LEU A 249 17.31 5.35 -12.62
CA LEU A 249 17.99 4.14 -13.06
C LEU A 249 17.44 3.60 -14.38
N LEU A 250 16.16 3.78 -14.65
CA LEU A 250 15.52 3.43 -15.93
C LEU A 250 15.72 4.50 -17.01
N GLY A 251 16.44 5.59 -16.72
CA GLY A 251 16.76 6.65 -17.67
C GLY A 251 15.67 7.71 -17.85
N ALA A 252 14.64 7.75 -16.99
CA ALA A 252 13.66 8.82 -16.95
C ALA A 252 14.19 10.04 -16.17
N LYS A 253 13.59 11.21 -16.38
CA LYS A 253 13.94 12.46 -15.70
C LYS A 253 12.81 12.88 -14.75
N VAL A 254 13.04 12.74 -13.45
CA VAL A 254 12.11 13.25 -12.43
C VAL A 254 12.32 14.75 -12.23
N ILE A 255 11.27 15.53 -12.36
CA ILE A 255 11.34 17.00 -12.35
C ILE A 255 10.67 17.64 -11.12
N THR A 256 10.01 16.89 -10.27
CA THR A 256 9.36 17.41 -9.05
C THR A 256 9.48 16.49 -7.86
N ILE A 257 9.48 17.07 -6.67
CA ILE A 257 9.11 16.47 -5.39
C ILE A 257 8.20 17.46 -4.67
N SER A 258 7.42 17.03 -3.67
CA SER A 258 6.53 17.93 -2.94
C SER A 258 6.44 17.60 -1.46
N GLY A 259 6.18 18.63 -0.65
CA GLY A 259 5.86 18.54 0.77
C GLY A 259 4.54 19.24 1.09
N PRO A 260 4.13 19.27 2.36
CA PRO A 260 2.96 20.04 2.80
C PRO A 260 3.12 21.54 2.58
N ASP A 261 4.36 22.04 2.50
CA ASP A 261 4.75 23.44 2.27
C ASP A 261 4.63 23.88 0.81
N GLY A 262 4.63 22.93 -0.15
CA GLY A 262 4.59 23.21 -1.58
C GLY A 262 5.33 22.15 -2.39
N TYR A 263 5.90 22.53 -3.53
CA TYR A 263 6.68 21.59 -4.33
C TYR A 263 7.94 22.22 -4.92
N ILE A 264 8.91 21.36 -5.22
CA ILE A 264 10.13 21.70 -5.96
C ILE A 264 9.91 21.38 -7.43
N TYR A 265 10.28 22.32 -8.31
CA TYR A 265 10.47 22.10 -9.73
C TYR A 265 11.95 22.20 -10.07
N ASP A 266 12.53 21.09 -10.54
CA ASP A 266 13.93 21.02 -10.95
C ASP A 266 14.02 20.59 -12.43
N PRO A 267 14.20 21.54 -13.37
CA PRO A 267 14.25 21.24 -14.79
C PRO A 267 15.46 20.38 -15.21
N GLU A 268 16.54 20.39 -14.41
CA GLU A 268 17.71 19.56 -14.66
C GLU A 268 17.50 18.10 -14.23
N GLY A 269 16.49 17.86 -13.41
CA GLY A 269 16.15 16.55 -12.89
C GLY A 269 16.72 16.29 -11.50
N ILE A 270 16.00 15.44 -10.76
CA ILE A 270 16.31 15.02 -9.39
C ILE A 270 17.01 13.65 -9.47
N SER A 271 18.33 13.62 -9.32
CA SER A 271 19.13 12.39 -9.39
C SER A 271 20.42 12.52 -8.58
N GLY A 272 21.11 11.42 -8.32
CA GLY A 272 22.37 11.39 -7.57
C GLY A 272 22.25 12.05 -6.19
N GLU A 273 23.11 12.99 -5.86
CA GLU A 273 23.10 13.72 -4.58
C GLU A 273 21.77 14.39 -4.26
N LYS A 274 21.06 14.91 -5.28
CA LYS A 274 19.75 15.52 -5.11
C LYS A 274 18.71 14.51 -4.60
N ASN A 275 18.79 13.26 -5.06
CA ASN A 275 17.92 12.18 -4.56
C ASN A 275 18.29 11.78 -3.14
N GLU A 276 19.58 11.70 -2.82
CA GLU A 276 20.03 11.39 -1.45
C GLU A 276 19.65 12.52 -0.47
N TYR A 277 19.69 13.78 -0.89
CA TYR A 277 19.25 14.92 -0.09
C TYR A 277 17.77 14.82 0.34
N MET A 278 16.93 14.09 -0.40
CA MET A 278 15.56 13.80 0.04
C MET A 278 15.51 13.03 1.38
N LEU A 279 16.52 12.17 1.64
CA LEU A 279 16.63 11.46 2.92
C LEU A 279 17.00 12.41 4.07
N GLU A 280 17.84 13.40 3.80
CA GLU A 280 18.21 14.44 4.75
C GLU A 280 17.01 15.32 5.10
N LEU A 281 16.25 15.78 4.09
CA LEU A 281 15.01 16.51 4.29
C LEU A 281 14.03 15.73 5.17
N ARG A 282 13.90 14.45 4.92
CA ARG A 282 13.06 13.59 5.73
C ARG A 282 13.57 13.40 7.16
N ALA A 283 14.89 13.24 7.33
CA ALA A 283 15.52 13.06 8.64
C ALA A 283 15.44 14.31 9.51
N SER A 284 15.28 15.50 8.92
CA SER A 284 15.09 16.75 9.66
C SER A 284 13.81 16.76 10.50
N GLY A 285 12.81 15.95 10.12
CA GLY A 285 11.51 15.89 10.80
C GLY A 285 10.60 17.09 10.57
N GLU A 286 11.00 18.04 9.71
CA GLU A 286 10.27 19.29 9.46
C GLU A 286 9.26 19.15 8.32
N ASP A 287 8.94 18.08 7.76
CA ASP A 287 7.92 17.87 6.71
C ASP A 287 7.86 18.96 5.62
N ILE A 288 9.01 19.60 5.29
CA ILE A 288 9.12 20.66 4.30
C ILE A 288 10.13 20.32 3.20
N CYS A 289 9.85 20.72 1.97
CA CYS A 289 10.77 20.53 0.84
C CYS A 289 11.48 21.82 0.38
N ALA A 290 11.11 22.98 0.89
CA ALA A 290 11.68 24.27 0.51
C ALA A 290 13.23 24.33 0.58
N PRO A 291 13.92 23.74 1.60
CA PRO A 291 15.38 23.78 1.70
C PRO A 291 16.12 23.20 0.48
N TYR A 292 15.47 22.32 -0.28
CA TYR A 292 16.05 21.79 -1.52
C TYR A 292 16.43 22.89 -2.52
N ALA A 293 15.58 23.93 -2.67
CA ALA A 293 15.84 25.01 -3.60
C ALA A 293 16.97 25.97 -3.14
N ASP A 294 17.27 25.99 -1.86
CA ASP A 294 18.42 26.70 -1.31
C ASP A 294 19.72 25.97 -1.61
N GLU A 295 19.72 24.64 -1.52
CA GLU A 295 20.88 23.79 -1.77
C GLU A 295 21.18 23.65 -3.27
N PHE A 296 20.18 23.38 -4.11
CA PHE A 296 20.37 23.11 -5.52
C PHE A 296 19.94 24.30 -6.40
N LYS A 297 20.90 25.13 -6.78
CA LYS A 297 20.66 26.29 -7.66
C LYS A 297 20.13 25.83 -9.02
N GLY A 298 19.13 26.59 -9.53
CA GLY A 298 18.42 26.24 -10.77
C GLY A 298 17.08 25.54 -10.56
N SER A 299 16.87 24.91 -9.40
CA SER A 299 15.56 24.47 -8.96
C SER A 299 14.73 25.63 -8.42
N LYS A 300 13.43 25.45 -8.33
CA LYS A 300 12.48 26.44 -7.82
C LYS A 300 11.55 25.82 -6.81
N PHE A 301 11.38 26.47 -5.66
CA PHE A 301 10.32 26.14 -4.72
C PHE A 301 9.05 26.94 -5.05
N ILE A 302 7.91 26.27 -5.13
CA ILE A 302 6.60 26.85 -5.39
C ILE A 302 5.72 26.60 -4.16
N PRO A 303 5.55 27.61 -3.27
CA PRO A 303 4.87 27.44 -2.00
C PRO A 303 3.37 27.22 -2.15
N GLY A 304 2.81 26.34 -1.32
CA GLY A 304 1.37 26.10 -1.18
C GLY A 304 0.68 25.52 -2.42
N ARG A 305 1.45 25.08 -3.42
CA ARG A 305 0.92 24.49 -4.66
C ARG A 305 1.31 23.02 -4.79
N LYS A 306 0.60 22.32 -5.68
CA LYS A 306 0.84 20.91 -5.97
C LYS A 306 1.60 20.75 -7.29
N PRO A 307 2.39 19.68 -7.47
CA PRO A 307 3.25 19.52 -8.65
C PRO A 307 2.48 19.22 -9.94
N TRP A 308 1.16 19.01 -9.87
CA TRP A 308 0.30 18.61 -11.00
C TRP A 308 0.25 19.67 -12.12
N GLU A 309 0.60 20.90 -11.84
CA GLU A 309 0.69 21.98 -12.85
C GLU A 309 1.90 21.85 -13.78
N GLN A 310 2.91 21.05 -13.44
CA GLN A 310 4.05 20.81 -14.31
C GLN A 310 3.69 19.81 -15.40
N LYS A 311 3.95 20.18 -16.66
CA LYS A 311 3.74 19.30 -17.80
C LYS A 311 4.78 18.21 -17.83
N ALA A 312 4.34 16.96 -17.88
CA ALA A 312 5.22 15.79 -17.95
C ALA A 312 4.56 14.63 -18.71
N ASP A 313 5.36 13.61 -19.00
CA ASP A 313 4.91 12.37 -19.64
C ASP A 313 4.22 11.42 -18.64
N ILE A 314 4.69 11.40 -17.39
CA ILE A 314 4.28 10.44 -16.36
C ILE A 314 3.98 11.19 -15.05
N TYR A 315 2.87 10.83 -14.40
CA TYR A 315 2.48 11.40 -13.09
C TYR A 315 2.35 10.30 -12.06
N LEU A 316 3.02 10.47 -10.90
CA LEU A 316 3.06 9.53 -9.80
C LEU A 316 2.63 10.19 -8.50
N THR A 317 1.54 9.71 -7.89
CA THR A 317 1.15 10.14 -6.55
C THR A 317 1.96 9.34 -5.52
N CYS A 318 2.86 9.97 -4.78
CA CYS A 318 3.76 9.29 -3.84
C CYS A 318 3.69 9.83 -2.40
N ALA A 319 2.72 10.72 -2.11
CA ALA A 319 2.61 11.36 -0.80
C ALA A 319 1.49 10.77 0.06
N THR A 320 0.27 11.27 -0.11
CA THR A 320 -0.84 10.96 0.80
C THR A 320 -2.11 10.52 0.07
N GLN A 321 -3.07 10.02 0.84
CA GLN A 321 -4.40 9.67 0.33
C GLN A 321 -5.12 10.93 -0.18
N ASN A 322 -5.84 10.79 -1.31
CA ASN A 322 -6.67 11.83 -1.93
C ASN A 322 -5.92 13.13 -2.23
N GLU A 323 -4.63 13.05 -2.52
CA GLU A 323 -3.79 14.21 -2.85
C GLU A 323 -4.09 14.81 -4.24
N LEU A 324 -4.65 14.01 -5.16
CA LEU A 324 -5.01 14.40 -6.52
C LEU A 324 -6.54 14.36 -6.66
N ASN A 325 -7.16 15.53 -6.88
CA ASN A 325 -8.61 15.67 -6.98
C ASN A 325 -9.09 15.79 -8.44
N GLY A 326 -10.40 16.00 -8.66
CA GLY A 326 -11.00 16.09 -9.98
C GLY A 326 -10.45 17.24 -10.83
N ASP A 327 -10.20 18.42 -10.24
CA ASP A 327 -9.64 19.57 -10.96
C ASP A 327 -8.17 19.32 -11.35
N ASP A 328 -7.41 18.69 -10.44
CA ASP A 328 -6.04 18.25 -10.73
C ASP A 328 -6.02 17.24 -11.90
N ALA A 329 -7.02 16.34 -11.95
CA ALA A 329 -7.15 15.37 -13.04
C ALA A 329 -7.43 16.02 -14.39
N ASP A 330 -8.33 17.00 -14.45
CA ASP A 330 -8.59 17.78 -15.68
C ASP A 330 -7.34 18.52 -16.16
N LEU A 331 -6.58 19.12 -15.23
CA LEU A 331 -5.33 19.79 -15.54
C LEU A 331 -4.30 18.80 -16.12
N ILE A 332 -4.09 17.66 -15.47
CA ILE A 332 -3.17 16.61 -15.94
C ILE A 332 -3.58 16.09 -17.33
N LEU A 333 -4.87 15.82 -17.54
CA LEU A 333 -5.39 15.37 -18.85
C LEU A 333 -5.13 16.40 -19.95
N SER A 334 -5.18 17.71 -19.63
CA SER A 334 -4.85 18.78 -20.58
C SER A 334 -3.40 18.73 -21.05
N HIS A 335 -2.49 18.21 -20.25
CA HIS A 335 -1.08 18.00 -20.59
C HIS A 335 -0.86 16.79 -21.52
N LYS A 336 -1.87 15.94 -21.72
CA LYS A 336 -1.81 14.71 -22.54
C LYS A 336 -0.71 13.75 -22.08
N PRO A 337 -0.72 13.30 -20.81
CA PRO A 337 0.29 12.41 -20.28
C PRO A 337 0.26 11.03 -20.97
N LEU A 338 1.39 10.33 -20.95
CA LEU A 338 1.49 8.94 -21.40
C LEU A 338 0.82 7.99 -20.41
N CYS A 339 1.10 8.17 -19.09
CA CYS A 339 0.44 7.41 -18.06
C CYS A 339 0.40 8.14 -16.71
N ILE A 340 -0.52 7.68 -15.86
CA ILE A 340 -0.71 8.14 -14.48
C ILE A 340 -0.76 6.89 -13.59
N ALA A 341 -0.09 6.90 -12.44
CA ALA A 341 -0.12 5.78 -11.52
C ALA A 341 -0.16 6.22 -10.06
N GLU A 342 -1.01 5.55 -9.27
CA GLU A 342 -1.05 5.73 -7.83
C GLU A 342 0.06 4.91 -7.16
N VAL A 343 1.01 5.58 -6.55
CA VAL A 343 2.05 4.92 -5.74
C VAL A 343 1.71 5.01 -4.25
N SER A 344 1.07 6.08 -3.82
CA SER A 344 0.42 6.16 -2.50
C SER A 344 -0.86 5.30 -2.45
N ASN A 345 -1.33 4.97 -1.25
CA ASN A 345 -2.62 4.30 -1.10
C ASN A 345 -3.75 5.31 -1.38
N MET A 346 -4.57 5.03 -2.40
CA MET A 346 -5.69 5.90 -2.81
C MET A 346 -5.21 7.35 -3.03
N GLY A 347 -4.16 7.55 -3.81
CA GLY A 347 -3.59 8.88 -4.07
C GLY A 347 -4.54 9.82 -4.80
N CYS A 348 -5.45 9.29 -5.61
CA CYS A 348 -6.48 10.02 -6.34
C CYS A 348 -7.84 9.92 -5.63
N THR A 349 -8.64 10.99 -5.72
CA THR A 349 -10.05 10.92 -5.33
C THR A 349 -10.83 10.06 -6.31
N ALA A 350 -11.99 9.52 -5.89
CA ALA A 350 -12.87 8.74 -6.77
C ALA A 350 -13.25 9.50 -8.05
N GLU A 351 -13.49 10.81 -7.93
CA GLU A 351 -13.78 11.70 -9.08
C GLU A 351 -12.60 11.75 -10.06
N ALA A 352 -11.37 11.88 -9.55
CA ALA A 352 -10.17 11.90 -10.40
C ALA A 352 -9.98 10.57 -11.13
N VAL A 353 -10.15 9.44 -10.43
CA VAL A 353 -10.10 8.10 -11.03
C VAL A 353 -11.14 7.96 -12.14
N GLU A 354 -12.39 8.36 -11.88
CA GLU A 354 -13.47 8.32 -12.88
C GLU A 354 -13.11 9.14 -14.13
N LYS A 355 -12.57 10.35 -13.97
CA LYS A 355 -12.12 11.20 -15.09
C LYS A 355 -11.03 10.53 -15.92
N PHE A 356 -10.02 9.91 -15.27
CA PHE A 356 -8.96 9.19 -15.99
C PHE A 356 -9.48 7.98 -16.75
N VAL A 357 -10.37 7.19 -16.15
CA VAL A 357 -10.96 6.00 -16.78
C VAL A 357 -11.88 6.42 -17.95
N ASN A 358 -12.73 7.44 -17.77
CA ASN A 358 -13.62 7.96 -18.82
C ASN A 358 -12.84 8.57 -19.98
N ALA A 359 -11.72 9.24 -19.71
CA ALA A 359 -10.80 9.74 -20.75
C ALA A 359 -9.99 8.61 -21.42
N ARG A 360 -10.16 7.35 -20.97
CA ARG A 360 -9.38 6.18 -21.45
C ARG A 360 -7.87 6.40 -21.32
N GLN A 361 -7.48 7.15 -20.29
CA GLN A 361 -6.08 7.37 -19.96
C GLN A 361 -5.44 6.07 -19.45
N LEU A 362 -4.16 5.89 -19.72
CA LEU A 362 -3.39 4.80 -19.12
C LEU A 362 -3.18 5.13 -17.63
N PHE A 363 -4.12 4.67 -16.81
CA PHE A 363 -4.16 4.92 -15.36
C PHE A 363 -4.15 3.61 -14.60
N ALA A 364 -3.34 3.50 -13.54
CA ALA A 364 -3.28 2.30 -12.70
C ALA A 364 -3.47 2.62 -11.20
N PRO A 365 -4.28 1.81 -10.50
CA PRO A 365 -4.65 2.03 -9.10
C PRO A 365 -3.54 1.59 -8.14
N GLY A 366 -3.52 2.21 -6.96
CA GLY A 366 -2.52 1.97 -5.91
C GLY A 366 -2.37 0.51 -5.52
N LYS A 367 -3.47 -0.24 -5.38
CA LYS A 367 -3.41 -1.67 -4.98
C LYS A 367 -2.56 -2.55 -5.91
N ALA A 368 -2.43 -2.19 -7.17
CA ALA A 368 -1.55 -2.88 -8.13
C ALA A 368 -0.15 -2.25 -8.16
N VAL A 369 -0.09 -0.93 -8.31
CA VAL A 369 1.17 -0.18 -8.50
C VAL A 369 2.06 -0.22 -7.27
N ASN A 370 1.50 -0.02 -6.08
CA ASN A 370 2.27 0.05 -4.83
C ASN A 370 2.47 -1.30 -4.13
N ALA A 371 2.15 -2.40 -4.80
CA ALA A 371 2.29 -3.74 -4.24
C ALA A 371 3.75 -4.14 -3.95
N GLY A 372 4.74 -3.38 -4.43
CA GLY A 372 6.16 -3.65 -4.18
C GLY A 372 6.52 -3.75 -2.70
N GLY A 373 5.92 -2.92 -1.86
CA GLY A 373 6.14 -2.96 -0.41
C GLY A 373 5.67 -4.27 0.23
N VAL A 374 4.46 -4.72 -0.10
CA VAL A 374 3.94 -6.00 0.43
C VAL A 374 4.60 -7.20 -0.24
N ALA A 375 4.98 -7.11 -1.51
CA ALA A 375 5.76 -8.13 -2.19
C ALA A 375 7.10 -8.37 -1.47
N THR A 376 7.85 -7.32 -1.17
CA THR A 376 9.11 -7.43 -0.41
C THR A 376 8.86 -7.96 1.01
N SER A 377 7.73 -7.63 1.64
CA SER A 377 7.36 -8.26 2.92
C SER A 377 7.16 -9.77 2.78
N GLY A 378 6.53 -10.24 1.70
CA GLY A 378 6.43 -11.68 1.40
C GLY A 378 7.78 -12.33 1.11
N LEU A 379 8.70 -11.62 0.46
CA LEU A 379 10.08 -12.09 0.27
C LEU A 379 10.84 -12.16 1.61
N GLU A 380 10.60 -11.22 2.54
CA GLU A 380 11.13 -11.30 3.91
C GLU A 380 10.62 -12.55 4.64
N MET A 381 9.31 -12.84 4.53
CA MET A 381 8.75 -14.08 5.09
C MET A 381 9.42 -15.33 4.51
N THR A 382 9.67 -15.36 3.21
CA THR A 382 10.35 -16.48 2.54
C THR A 382 11.79 -16.63 3.07
N GLN A 383 12.56 -15.55 3.16
CA GLN A 383 13.91 -15.57 3.71
C GLN A 383 13.92 -16.05 5.16
N ASN A 384 12.94 -15.62 5.96
CA ASN A 384 12.81 -16.07 7.35
C ASN A 384 12.51 -17.59 7.45
N SER A 385 11.63 -18.12 6.59
CA SER A 385 11.34 -19.56 6.54
C SER A 385 12.55 -20.39 6.12
N MET A 386 13.34 -19.89 5.20
CA MET A 386 14.58 -20.53 4.75
C MET A 386 15.75 -20.33 5.70
N ARG A 387 15.69 -19.33 6.61
CA ARG A 387 16.77 -18.86 7.48
C ARG A 387 18.00 -18.41 6.71
N LEU A 388 17.79 -17.77 5.56
CA LEU A 388 18.79 -17.23 4.66
C LEU A 388 18.49 -15.76 4.34
N HIS A 389 19.52 -14.99 4.04
CA HIS A 389 19.39 -13.65 3.48
C HIS A 389 19.73 -13.68 1.99
N TRP A 390 18.95 -12.95 1.20
CA TRP A 390 19.23 -12.70 -0.19
C TRP A 390 19.97 -11.38 -0.36
N SER A 391 20.79 -11.29 -1.39
CA SER A 391 21.43 -10.06 -1.82
C SER A 391 20.41 -9.04 -2.34
N SER A 392 20.84 -7.78 -2.49
CA SER A 392 20.01 -6.72 -3.08
C SER A 392 19.52 -7.09 -4.47
N ASP A 393 20.41 -7.66 -5.29
CA ASP A 393 20.09 -8.04 -6.67
C ASP A 393 19.05 -9.18 -6.71
N GLU A 394 19.19 -10.18 -5.85
CA GLU A 394 18.22 -11.29 -5.77
C GLU A 394 16.84 -10.79 -5.33
N VAL A 395 16.75 -9.86 -4.37
CA VAL A 395 15.48 -9.29 -3.95
C VAL A 395 14.88 -8.41 -5.05
N ASP A 396 15.68 -7.58 -5.72
CA ASP A 396 15.22 -6.71 -6.80
C ASP A 396 14.73 -7.52 -8.02
N GLU A 397 15.42 -8.60 -8.40
CA GLU A 397 15.00 -9.50 -9.47
C GLU A 397 13.64 -10.15 -9.16
N LYS A 398 13.46 -10.64 -7.93
CA LYS A 398 12.18 -11.23 -7.49
C LYS A 398 11.07 -10.19 -7.44
N LEU A 399 11.37 -8.98 -6.96
CA LEU A 399 10.43 -7.87 -6.95
C LEU A 399 9.99 -7.51 -8.38
N HIS A 400 10.94 -7.40 -9.31
CA HIS A 400 10.64 -7.15 -10.72
C HIS A 400 9.73 -8.22 -11.31
N TYR A 401 10.03 -9.50 -11.08
CA TYR A 401 9.18 -10.62 -11.51
C TYR A 401 7.77 -10.54 -10.95
N ILE A 402 7.62 -10.23 -9.64
CA ILE A 402 6.30 -10.10 -9.01
C ILE A 402 5.52 -8.95 -9.63
N MET A 403 6.13 -7.78 -9.81
CA MET A 403 5.46 -6.62 -10.41
C MET A 403 5.06 -6.86 -11.87
N HIS A 404 5.88 -7.58 -12.64
CA HIS A 404 5.53 -8.04 -13.98
C HIS A 404 4.32 -8.97 -13.96
N SER A 405 4.27 -9.92 -13.01
CA SER A 405 3.14 -10.82 -12.84
C SER A 405 1.86 -10.09 -12.46
N ILE A 406 1.94 -9.09 -11.56
CA ILE A 406 0.80 -8.24 -11.19
C ILE A 406 0.26 -7.51 -12.42
N HIS A 407 1.14 -6.89 -13.20
CA HIS A 407 0.75 -6.20 -14.43
C HIS A 407 0.06 -7.17 -15.41
N GLY A 408 0.62 -8.37 -15.62
CA GLY A 408 0.02 -9.40 -16.47
C GLY A 408 -1.38 -9.84 -16.00
N GLN A 409 -1.61 -9.94 -14.68
CA GLN A 409 -2.93 -10.22 -14.12
C GLN A 409 -3.91 -9.07 -14.40
N CYS A 410 -3.48 -7.83 -14.19
CA CYS A 410 -4.32 -6.65 -14.43
C CYS A 410 -4.69 -6.53 -15.92
N THR A 411 -3.76 -6.75 -16.83
CA THR A 411 -4.04 -6.72 -18.28
C THR A 411 -4.97 -7.85 -18.72
N LYS A 412 -4.77 -9.06 -18.19
CA LYS A 412 -5.63 -10.22 -18.51
C LYS A 412 -7.11 -9.94 -18.27
N TYR A 413 -7.44 -9.26 -17.17
CA TYR A 413 -8.83 -8.99 -16.79
C TYR A 413 -9.31 -7.58 -17.13
N GLY A 414 -8.40 -6.65 -17.41
CA GLY A 414 -8.72 -5.25 -17.72
C GLY A 414 -8.77 -4.91 -19.20
N THR A 415 -8.20 -5.75 -20.08
CA THR A 415 -8.17 -5.46 -21.52
C THR A 415 -9.56 -5.56 -22.13
N GLN A 416 -10.01 -4.47 -22.73
CA GLN A 416 -11.29 -4.38 -23.45
C GLN A 416 -11.13 -4.79 -24.92
N LYS A 417 -12.27 -5.01 -25.61
CA LYS A 417 -12.30 -5.49 -27.00
C LYS A 417 -11.57 -4.57 -28.00
N ASP A 418 -11.48 -3.29 -27.68
CA ASP A 418 -10.81 -2.26 -28.50
C ASP A 418 -9.35 -2.04 -28.13
N GLY A 419 -8.79 -2.85 -27.21
CA GLY A 419 -7.40 -2.78 -26.79
C GLY A 419 -7.11 -1.81 -25.63
N TYR A 420 -8.11 -1.05 -25.13
CA TYR A 420 -7.93 -0.28 -23.91
C TYR A 420 -7.76 -1.20 -22.70
N ILE A 421 -6.87 -0.83 -21.79
CA ILE A 421 -6.64 -1.57 -20.55
C ILE A 421 -7.16 -0.74 -19.38
N ASP A 422 -8.27 -1.21 -18.81
CA ASP A 422 -8.81 -0.69 -17.55
C ASP A 422 -8.10 -1.40 -16.37
N TYR A 423 -7.04 -0.80 -15.88
CA TYR A 423 -6.26 -1.38 -14.77
C TYR A 423 -7.02 -1.38 -13.45
N VAL A 424 -8.00 -0.49 -13.24
CA VAL A 424 -8.83 -0.47 -12.03
C VAL A 424 -9.69 -1.71 -11.98
N LYS A 425 -10.44 -1.97 -13.06
CA LYS A 425 -11.24 -3.19 -13.21
C LYS A 425 -10.34 -4.44 -13.19
N GLY A 426 -9.23 -4.39 -13.92
CA GLY A 426 -8.27 -5.49 -14.02
C GLY A 426 -7.71 -5.93 -12.67
N ALA A 427 -7.29 -5.00 -11.84
CA ALA A 427 -6.77 -5.29 -10.51
C ALA A 427 -7.84 -5.87 -9.56
N ASN A 428 -9.04 -5.29 -9.55
CA ASN A 428 -10.13 -5.78 -8.70
C ASN A 428 -10.58 -7.18 -9.11
N VAL A 429 -10.78 -7.42 -10.40
CA VAL A 429 -11.21 -8.74 -10.91
C VAL A 429 -10.13 -9.79 -10.71
N ALA A 430 -8.86 -9.48 -10.99
CA ALA A 430 -7.76 -10.42 -10.78
C ALA A 430 -7.62 -10.87 -9.33
N GLY A 431 -7.64 -9.92 -8.39
CA GLY A 431 -7.61 -10.20 -6.96
C GLY A 431 -8.81 -11.04 -6.52
N PHE A 432 -10.01 -10.64 -6.91
CA PHE A 432 -11.24 -11.37 -6.60
C PHE A 432 -11.20 -12.81 -7.12
N MET A 433 -10.90 -13.03 -8.39
CA MET A 433 -10.91 -14.37 -8.98
C MET A 433 -9.94 -15.33 -8.31
N LYS A 434 -8.77 -14.85 -7.90
CA LYS A 434 -7.79 -15.68 -7.17
C LYS A 434 -8.34 -16.11 -5.81
N VAL A 435 -8.90 -15.17 -5.03
CA VAL A 435 -9.46 -15.47 -3.70
C VAL A 435 -10.70 -16.34 -3.82
N ALA A 436 -11.65 -16.02 -4.71
CA ALA A 436 -12.87 -16.78 -4.91
C ALA A 436 -12.59 -18.22 -5.32
N ASN A 437 -11.66 -18.45 -6.25
CA ASN A 437 -11.27 -19.81 -6.66
C ASN A 437 -10.61 -20.60 -5.53
N ALA A 438 -9.78 -19.95 -4.70
CA ALA A 438 -9.20 -20.60 -3.52
C ALA A 438 -10.28 -20.98 -2.50
N MET A 439 -11.23 -20.08 -2.22
CA MET A 439 -12.37 -20.34 -1.34
C MET A 439 -13.26 -21.48 -1.87
N MET A 440 -13.46 -21.56 -3.19
CA MET A 440 -14.20 -22.65 -3.84
C MET A 440 -13.48 -24.00 -3.67
N ALA A 441 -12.17 -24.02 -3.90
CA ALA A 441 -11.35 -25.23 -3.82
C ALA A 441 -11.25 -25.78 -2.39
N GLN A 442 -11.27 -24.91 -1.38
CA GLN A 442 -11.18 -25.30 0.03
C GLN A 442 -12.54 -25.66 0.66
N GLY A 443 -13.64 -25.34 -0.03
CA GLY A 443 -14.99 -25.66 0.45
C GLY A 443 -15.53 -24.61 1.42
N ILE A 444 -16.39 -25.09 2.34
CA ILE A 444 -17.02 -24.23 3.37
C ILE A 444 -16.31 -24.49 4.69
N VAL A 445 -15.37 -23.63 5.00
CA VAL A 445 -14.56 -23.67 6.22
C VAL A 445 -14.72 -22.39 7.01
#